data_a37534188bf87bdc9fe99e8fdd4a1210
#
_entry.id   a37534188bf87bdc9fe99e8fdd4a1210
#
_cell.length_a   1.000
_cell.length_b   1.000
_cell.length_c   1.000
_cell.angle_alpha   90.00
_cell.angle_beta   90.00
_cell.angle_gamma   90.00
#
_symmetry.space_group_name_H-M   'P 1'
#
loop_
_entity.id
_entity.type
_entity.pdbx_description
1 polymer ?
#
loop_
_entity_poly.entity_id
_entity_poly.type
_entity_poly.pdbx_seq_one_letter_code
_entity_poly.pdbx_strand_id
1 'polypeptide(L)'
;VTERSRPSVFWILAGIALPLVAVIAKFRFYDPEKMPRTGSVIIAPNHFSNIDPVLVGSAVWYLGRLPRFLAKASILRVPILGWLLRRSGQIPVERGGVSRSVESLKAAAEMVSHGRALIVYPEGSLTRDPDLWPMRGKTGAVRLALEYDLPVVPVAHWGTQDVMPRYSNKISFFPRHTIHIKIGDPVDLSAFTGRPLTNAILVGATAVVMDAITHLLEDLRGEKAPEIRWNPADHNQNETGKF
;
A
#
# COMPACT_ATOMS: atom_id res chain seq x y z
N VAL A 1 -13.81 -18.64 -6.80
CA VAL A 1 -13.88 -18.55 -5.33
C VAL A 1 -12.89 -17.48 -4.92
N THR A 2 -13.35 -16.40 -4.28
CA THR A 2 -12.48 -15.30 -3.83
C THR A 2 -11.64 -15.74 -2.61
N GLU A 3 -10.48 -15.10 -2.38
CA GLU A 3 -9.66 -15.41 -1.20
C GLU A 3 -10.44 -15.29 0.11
N ARG A 4 -11.40 -14.35 0.19
CA ARG A 4 -12.20 -14.06 1.38
C ARG A 4 -13.22 -15.17 1.69
N SER A 5 -13.60 -15.99 0.73
CA SER A 5 -14.63 -17.02 0.92
C SER A 5 -14.19 -18.22 1.78
N ARG A 6 -12.88 -18.33 2.05
CA ARG A 6 -12.33 -19.39 2.91
C ARG A 6 -12.14 -18.90 4.33
N PRO A 7 -12.59 -19.62 5.36
CA PRO A 7 -12.33 -19.26 6.76
C PRO A 7 -10.82 -19.13 7.01
N SER A 8 -10.42 -18.03 7.63
CA SER A 8 -9.01 -17.77 7.95
C SER A 8 -8.90 -16.84 9.15
N VAL A 9 -7.70 -16.67 9.70
CA VAL A 9 -7.41 -15.73 10.78
C VAL A 9 -7.79 -14.28 10.42
N PHE A 10 -7.87 -13.96 9.12
CA PHE A 10 -8.38 -12.66 8.68
C PHE A 10 -9.80 -12.37 9.12
N TRP A 11 -10.66 -13.37 9.32
CA TRP A 11 -12.02 -13.17 9.82
C TRP A 11 -12.02 -12.67 11.26
N ILE A 12 -11.06 -13.12 12.08
CA ILE A 12 -10.88 -12.61 13.45
C ILE A 12 -10.41 -11.16 13.39
N LEU A 13 -9.40 -10.86 12.56
CA LEU A 13 -8.91 -9.49 12.39
C LEU A 13 -10.02 -8.57 11.84
N ALA A 14 -10.77 -9.01 10.86
CA ALA A 14 -11.90 -8.26 10.31
C ALA A 14 -13.02 -8.05 11.34
N GLY A 15 -13.35 -9.07 12.13
CA GLY A 15 -14.36 -8.99 13.19
C GLY A 15 -14.03 -7.95 14.27
N ILE A 16 -12.73 -7.67 14.49
CA ILE A 16 -12.26 -6.63 15.41
C ILE A 16 -12.13 -5.28 14.70
N ALA A 17 -11.44 -5.25 13.55
CA ALA A 17 -11.08 -4.01 12.89
C ALA A 17 -12.27 -3.32 12.21
N LEU A 18 -13.15 -4.07 11.51
CA LEU A 18 -14.24 -3.47 10.75
C LEU A 18 -15.27 -2.72 11.59
N PRO A 19 -15.74 -3.22 12.75
CA PRO A 19 -16.62 -2.46 13.62
C PRO A 19 -15.98 -1.14 14.09
N LEU A 20 -14.69 -1.17 14.48
CA LEU A 20 -13.97 0.03 14.91
C LEU A 20 -13.82 1.03 13.76
N VAL A 21 -13.45 0.55 12.58
CA VAL A 21 -13.39 1.37 11.36
C VAL A 21 -14.76 1.94 11.01
N ALA A 22 -15.84 1.17 11.14
CA ALA A 22 -17.19 1.64 10.85
C ALA A 22 -17.66 2.79 11.75
N VAL A 23 -17.10 2.93 12.94
CA VAL A 23 -17.38 4.08 13.84
C VAL A 23 -16.72 5.36 13.32
N ILE A 24 -15.47 5.29 12.85
CA ILE A 24 -14.66 6.47 12.51
C ILE A 24 -14.71 6.83 11.02
N ALA A 25 -15.02 5.86 10.14
CA ALA A 25 -14.90 6.04 8.70
C ALA A 25 -16.07 5.38 7.93
N LYS A 26 -16.38 5.98 6.78
CA LYS A 26 -17.22 5.40 5.74
C LYS A 26 -16.44 5.41 4.44
N PHE A 27 -16.55 4.36 3.63
CA PHE A 27 -15.85 4.27 2.37
C PHE A 27 -16.71 4.72 1.20
N ARG A 28 -16.09 5.43 0.26
CA ARG A 28 -16.63 5.72 -1.06
C ARG A 28 -15.66 5.18 -2.10
N PHE A 29 -16.10 4.18 -2.84
CA PHE A 29 -15.30 3.52 -3.86
C PHE A 29 -15.57 4.12 -5.23
N TYR A 30 -14.49 4.26 -6.03
CA TYR A 30 -14.50 4.65 -7.43
C TYR A 30 -13.80 3.56 -8.22
N ASP A 31 -14.40 3.12 -9.31
CA ASP A 31 -13.93 2.04 -10.19
C ASP A 31 -13.61 0.72 -9.45
N PRO A 32 -14.46 0.24 -8.50
CA PRO A 32 -14.17 -0.95 -7.68
C PRO A 32 -14.05 -2.24 -8.49
N GLU A 33 -14.61 -2.29 -9.70
CA GLU A 33 -14.54 -3.43 -10.63
C GLU A 33 -13.11 -3.64 -11.17
N LYS A 34 -12.25 -2.62 -11.16
CA LYS A 34 -10.84 -2.71 -11.56
C LYS A 34 -9.98 -3.49 -10.58
N MET A 35 -10.47 -3.74 -9.36
CA MET A 35 -9.76 -4.59 -8.41
C MET A 35 -9.86 -6.06 -8.82
N PRO A 36 -8.75 -6.74 -9.15
CA PRO A 36 -8.77 -8.16 -9.51
C PRO A 36 -9.30 -9.01 -8.36
N ARG A 37 -10.40 -9.72 -8.58
CA ARG A 37 -11.05 -10.54 -7.55
C ARG A 37 -10.28 -11.82 -7.20
N THR A 38 -9.44 -12.28 -8.12
CA THR A 38 -8.63 -13.50 -8.00
C THR A 38 -7.25 -13.27 -8.63
N GLY A 39 -6.36 -14.22 -8.47
CA GLY A 39 -5.00 -14.13 -9.00
C GLY A 39 -4.07 -13.28 -8.16
N SER A 40 -2.82 -13.32 -8.53
CA SER A 40 -1.75 -12.56 -7.89
C SER A 40 -1.82 -11.11 -8.29
N VAL A 41 -1.66 -10.20 -7.35
CA VAL A 41 -1.66 -8.76 -7.61
C VAL A 41 -0.88 -7.98 -6.55
N ILE A 42 -0.13 -6.99 -6.99
CA ILE A 42 0.43 -5.95 -6.12
C ILE A 42 -0.52 -4.76 -6.14
N ILE A 43 -1.04 -4.41 -4.99
CA ILE A 43 -1.86 -3.22 -4.78
C ILE A 43 -0.93 -2.12 -4.29
N ALA A 44 -0.84 -1.02 -5.03
CA ALA A 44 0.10 0.06 -4.78
C ALA A 44 -0.64 1.36 -4.40
N PRO A 45 -0.91 1.61 -3.10
CA PRO A 45 -1.56 2.84 -2.65
C PRO A 45 -0.54 3.95 -2.32
N ASN A 46 -1.00 5.23 -2.32
CA ASN A 46 -0.29 6.35 -1.67
C ASN A 46 -0.28 6.17 -0.14
N HIS A 47 0.60 6.92 0.57
CA HIS A 47 0.78 6.73 2.02
C HIS A 47 1.05 8.04 2.76
N PHE A 48 0.08 8.55 3.51
CA PHE A 48 0.22 9.80 4.25
C PHE A 48 -0.31 9.79 5.70
N SER A 49 -0.84 8.66 6.16
CA SER A 49 -1.28 8.51 7.55
C SER A 49 -0.86 7.17 8.15
N ASN A 50 -0.55 7.16 9.44
CA ASN A 50 -0.24 5.93 10.16
C ASN A 50 -1.42 4.95 10.22
N ILE A 51 -2.66 5.43 10.02
CA ILE A 51 -3.86 4.61 10.00
C ILE A 51 -4.15 3.99 8.62
N ASP A 52 -3.44 4.41 7.56
CA ASP A 52 -3.66 3.91 6.20
C ASP A 52 -3.70 2.39 6.10
N PRO A 53 -2.78 1.62 6.74
CA PRO A 53 -2.84 0.16 6.64
C PRO A 53 -4.15 -0.44 7.15
N VAL A 54 -4.76 0.17 8.17
CA VAL A 54 -6.05 -0.29 8.72
C VAL A 54 -7.20 0.08 7.76
N LEU A 55 -7.23 1.32 7.28
CA LEU A 55 -8.31 1.81 6.42
C LEU A 55 -8.22 1.24 5.01
N VAL A 56 -7.04 1.26 4.38
CA VAL A 56 -6.81 0.65 3.07
C VAL A 56 -6.99 -0.88 3.14
N GLY A 57 -6.51 -1.52 4.21
CA GLY A 57 -6.74 -2.95 4.44
C GLY A 57 -8.22 -3.29 4.53
N SER A 58 -9.01 -2.47 5.25
CA SER A 58 -10.46 -2.62 5.32
C SER A 58 -11.13 -2.42 3.95
N ALA A 59 -10.68 -1.44 3.16
CA ALA A 59 -11.16 -1.22 1.80
C ALA A 59 -10.88 -2.43 0.91
N VAL A 60 -9.67 -2.98 0.93
CA VAL A 60 -9.28 -4.19 0.17
C VAL A 60 -10.11 -5.40 0.61
N TRP A 61 -10.42 -5.52 1.90
CA TRP A 61 -11.36 -6.52 2.41
C TRP A 61 -12.77 -6.36 1.82
N TYR A 62 -13.31 -5.14 1.78
CA TYR A 62 -14.61 -4.88 1.16
C TYR A 62 -14.62 -5.19 -0.34
N LEU A 63 -13.50 -5.00 -1.02
CA LEU A 63 -13.30 -5.36 -2.43
C LEU A 63 -13.10 -6.87 -2.67
N GLY A 64 -13.17 -7.70 -1.61
CA GLY A 64 -13.17 -9.16 -1.72
C GLY A 64 -11.80 -9.82 -1.66
N ARG A 65 -10.73 -9.05 -1.36
CA ARG A 65 -9.36 -9.56 -1.21
C ARG A 65 -8.93 -9.58 0.26
N LEU A 66 -7.95 -10.44 0.58
CA LEU A 66 -7.35 -10.46 1.91
C LEU A 66 -6.16 -9.49 1.95
N PRO A 67 -6.19 -8.46 2.85
CA PRO A 67 -5.13 -7.44 2.91
C PRO A 67 -3.86 -8.00 3.54
N ARG A 68 -2.81 -8.21 2.75
CA ARG A 68 -1.48 -8.56 3.22
C ARG A 68 -0.53 -7.42 2.93
N PHE A 69 0.33 -7.11 3.89
CA PHE A 69 1.27 -5.99 3.84
C PHE A 69 2.70 -6.46 4.05
N LEU A 70 3.62 -5.68 3.55
CA LEU A 70 4.97 -5.63 4.06
C LEU A 70 4.94 -4.86 5.39
N ALA A 71 4.92 -5.56 6.51
CA ALA A 71 4.74 -4.97 7.83
C ALA A 71 6.08 -4.81 8.57
N LYS A 72 6.23 -3.69 9.31
CA LYS A 72 7.41 -3.47 10.13
C LYS A 72 7.58 -4.62 11.14
N ALA A 73 8.74 -5.26 11.17
CA ALA A 73 9.00 -6.43 12.00
C ALA A 73 8.72 -6.22 13.50
N SER A 74 8.89 -4.97 14.00
CA SER A 74 8.57 -4.65 15.39
C SER A 74 7.10 -4.82 15.76
N ILE A 75 6.17 -4.65 14.81
CA ILE A 75 4.72 -4.83 15.04
C ILE A 75 4.41 -6.32 15.22
N LEU A 76 5.13 -7.19 14.48
CA LEU A 76 4.96 -8.63 14.60
C LEU A 76 5.52 -9.22 15.91
N ARG A 77 6.29 -8.43 16.67
CA ARG A 77 6.80 -8.83 18.00
C ARG A 77 5.80 -8.56 19.13
N VAL A 78 4.73 -7.78 18.88
CA VAL A 78 3.69 -7.53 19.87
C VAL A 78 2.92 -8.83 20.17
N PRO A 79 2.81 -9.27 21.44
CA PRO A 79 2.03 -10.46 21.79
C PRO A 79 0.60 -10.40 21.22
N ILE A 80 0.00 -11.54 20.93
CA ILE A 80 -1.35 -11.68 20.36
C ILE A 80 -1.46 -11.03 18.95
N LEU A 81 -1.27 -9.71 18.84
CA LEU A 81 -1.34 -9.01 17.56
C LEU A 81 -0.28 -9.56 16.57
N GLY A 82 0.95 -9.71 17.00
CA GLY A 82 2.01 -10.26 16.17
C GLY A 82 1.75 -11.73 15.76
N TRP A 83 1.14 -12.51 16.64
CA TRP A 83 0.71 -13.87 16.30
C TRP A 83 -0.38 -13.85 15.23
N LEU A 84 -1.42 -13.02 15.40
CA LEU A 84 -2.49 -12.85 14.41
C LEU A 84 -1.95 -12.38 13.06
N LEU A 85 -1.05 -11.40 13.06
CA LEU A 85 -0.45 -10.85 11.84
C LEU A 85 0.42 -11.89 11.12
N ARG A 86 1.23 -12.65 11.83
CA ARG A 86 2.01 -13.78 11.23
C ARG A 86 1.08 -14.82 10.63
N ARG A 87 0.04 -15.23 11.36
CA ARG A 87 -0.93 -16.24 10.90
C ARG A 87 -1.77 -15.74 9.72
N SER A 88 -1.97 -14.43 9.60
CA SER A 88 -2.65 -13.83 8.45
C SER A 88 -1.72 -13.66 7.23
N GLY A 89 -0.43 -14.00 7.36
CA GLY A 89 0.53 -13.93 6.25
C GLY A 89 1.02 -12.52 5.98
N GLN A 90 1.11 -11.66 7.01
CA GLN A 90 1.83 -10.39 6.90
C GLN A 90 3.33 -10.67 6.82
N ILE A 91 4.03 -9.97 5.92
CA ILE A 91 5.44 -10.18 5.64
C ILE A 91 6.26 -9.22 6.50
N PRO A 92 7.16 -9.72 7.38
CA PRO A 92 8.01 -8.85 8.16
C PRO A 92 9.04 -8.15 7.27
N VAL A 93 9.16 -6.83 7.42
CA VAL A 93 10.25 -6.05 6.82
C VAL A 93 11.06 -5.41 7.94
N GLU A 94 12.32 -5.74 8.01
CA GLU A 94 13.27 -5.04 8.87
C GLU A 94 13.91 -3.88 8.09
N ARG A 95 13.95 -2.70 8.71
CA ARG A 95 14.65 -1.55 8.16
C ARG A 95 16.14 -1.69 8.48
N GLY A 96 16.96 -1.91 7.45
CA GLY A 96 18.43 -1.97 7.57
C GLY A 96 19.06 -3.23 6.95
N GLY A 97 19.77 -3.03 5.85
CA GLY A 97 20.60 -4.02 5.18
C GLY A 97 19.97 -4.67 3.93
N VAL A 98 20.79 -4.82 2.89
CA VAL A 98 20.41 -5.38 1.58
C VAL A 98 19.93 -6.84 1.69
N SER A 99 20.56 -7.64 2.53
CA SER A 99 20.25 -9.07 2.73
C SER A 99 18.82 -9.29 3.23
N ARG A 100 18.35 -8.45 4.18
CA ARG A 100 17.01 -8.54 4.76
C ARG A 100 15.90 -8.10 3.80
N SER A 101 16.22 -7.17 2.90
CA SER A 101 15.32 -6.76 1.83
C SER A 101 15.09 -7.90 0.84
N VAL A 102 16.10 -8.71 0.55
CA VAL A 102 16.00 -9.88 -0.34
C VAL A 102 15.13 -10.97 0.25
N GLU A 103 15.26 -11.27 1.54
CA GLU A 103 14.39 -12.25 2.24
C GLU A 103 12.92 -11.83 2.25
N SER A 104 12.66 -10.54 2.52
CA SER A 104 11.30 -10.00 2.47
C SER A 104 10.70 -10.06 1.07
N LEU A 105 11.49 -9.81 0.03
CA LEU A 105 11.05 -9.94 -1.36
C LEU A 105 10.77 -11.40 -1.73
N LYS A 106 11.61 -12.37 -1.32
CA LYS A 106 11.36 -13.80 -1.53
C LYS A 106 10.06 -14.25 -0.86
N ALA A 107 9.84 -13.86 0.40
CA ALA A 107 8.60 -14.17 1.11
C ALA A 107 7.37 -13.54 0.45
N ALA A 108 7.52 -12.33 -0.11
CA ALA A 108 6.48 -11.66 -0.89
C ALA A 108 6.18 -12.44 -2.18
N ALA A 109 7.20 -12.86 -2.89
CA ALA A 109 7.08 -13.65 -4.11
C ALA A 109 6.37 -15.00 -3.86
N GLU A 110 6.79 -15.74 -2.84
CA GLU A 110 6.14 -16.98 -2.46
C GLU A 110 4.65 -16.77 -2.14
N MET A 111 4.34 -15.71 -1.43
CA MET A 111 2.95 -15.38 -1.10
C MET A 111 2.13 -15.07 -2.36
N VAL A 112 2.68 -14.30 -3.27
CA VAL A 112 1.99 -13.89 -4.50
C VAL A 112 1.86 -15.07 -5.47
N SER A 113 2.82 -15.99 -5.54
CA SER A 113 2.73 -17.21 -6.36
C SER A 113 1.49 -18.07 -6.06
N HIS A 114 0.87 -17.90 -4.89
CA HIS A 114 -0.36 -18.58 -4.50
C HIS A 114 -1.65 -17.83 -4.87
N GLY A 115 -1.62 -16.89 -5.79
CA GLY A 115 -2.80 -16.13 -6.23
C GLY A 115 -3.29 -15.08 -5.21
N ARG A 116 -2.39 -14.57 -4.36
CA ARG A 116 -2.72 -13.67 -3.26
C ARG A 116 -2.48 -12.20 -3.61
N ALA A 117 -3.26 -11.32 -2.97
CA ALA A 117 -3.03 -9.88 -3.05
C ALA A 117 -1.98 -9.43 -2.02
N LEU A 118 -1.08 -8.55 -2.43
CA LEU A 118 -0.08 -7.93 -1.58
C LEU A 118 -0.19 -6.40 -1.70
N ILE A 119 -0.37 -5.71 -0.58
CA ILE A 119 -0.37 -4.27 -0.52
C ILE A 119 1.05 -3.79 -0.21
N VAL A 120 1.59 -3.00 -1.11
CA VAL A 120 2.93 -2.40 -0.98
C VAL A 120 2.80 -0.91 -1.17
N TYR A 121 3.13 -0.12 -0.15
CA TYR A 121 3.24 1.32 -0.29
C TYR A 121 4.55 1.66 -1.02
N PRO A 122 4.50 2.15 -2.27
CA PRO A 122 5.74 2.34 -3.05
C PRO A 122 6.64 3.40 -2.43
N GLU A 123 6.09 4.37 -1.72
CA GLU A 123 6.84 5.41 -1.01
C GLU A 123 7.73 4.84 0.11
N GLY A 124 7.37 3.67 0.67
CA GLY A 124 8.10 2.98 1.75
C GLY A 124 8.07 3.69 3.10
N SER A 125 7.47 4.86 3.18
CA SER A 125 7.16 5.64 4.40
C SER A 125 6.03 6.60 4.10
N LEU A 126 5.51 7.31 5.11
CA LEU A 126 4.57 8.42 4.88
C LEU A 126 5.22 9.46 3.99
N THR A 127 4.46 10.00 3.04
CA THR A 127 4.94 11.07 2.16
C THR A 127 5.57 12.21 2.96
N ARG A 128 6.62 12.80 2.40
CA ARG A 128 7.28 13.99 2.93
C ARG A 128 6.76 15.28 2.30
N ASP A 129 6.02 15.15 1.21
CA ASP A 129 5.41 16.30 0.55
C ASP A 129 4.48 17.03 1.53
N PRO A 130 4.65 18.37 1.72
CA PRO A 130 3.86 19.15 2.67
C PRO A 130 2.35 19.11 2.35
N ASP A 131 2.00 19.06 1.07
CA ASP A 131 0.63 19.06 0.58
C ASP A 131 0.04 17.66 0.39
N LEU A 132 0.72 16.63 0.92
CA LEU A 132 0.32 15.22 0.92
C LEU A 132 0.24 14.59 -0.48
N TRP A 133 0.98 15.11 -1.45
CA TRP A 133 1.16 14.43 -2.73
C TRP A 133 2.12 13.23 -2.60
N PRO A 134 1.97 12.21 -3.48
CA PRO A 134 2.89 11.09 -3.48
C PRO A 134 4.32 11.55 -3.78
N MET A 135 5.25 11.19 -2.91
CA MET A 135 6.66 11.49 -3.09
C MET A 135 7.36 10.42 -3.94
N ARG A 136 8.68 10.58 -4.16
CA ARG A 136 9.50 9.60 -4.85
C ARG A 136 9.32 8.18 -4.29
N GLY A 137 9.02 7.23 -5.18
CA GLY A 137 8.82 5.83 -4.84
C GLY A 137 10.14 5.05 -4.72
N LYS A 138 10.09 3.94 -3.98
CA LYS A 138 11.15 2.93 -3.85
C LYS A 138 10.89 1.79 -4.81
N THR A 139 11.94 1.18 -5.31
CA THR A 139 11.90 0.19 -6.39
C THR A 139 11.40 -1.20 -5.97
N GLY A 140 11.12 -1.44 -4.69
CA GLY A 140 10.78 -2.78 -4.18
C GLY A 140 9.52 -3.39 -4.78
N ALA A 141 8.44 -2.62 -4.90
CA ALA A 141 7.19 -3.09 -5.49
C ALA A 141 7.35 -3.45 -6.96
N VAL A 142 8.03 -2.59 -7.72
CA VAL A 142 8.27 -2.78 -9.15
C VAL A 142 9.27 -3.90 -9.42
N ARG A 143 10.30 -4.05 -8.60
CA ARG A 143 11.21 -5.19 -8.68
C ARG A 143 10.44 -6.50 -8.56
N LEU A 144 9.57 -6.61 -7.55
CA LEU A 144 8.72 -7.79 -7.35
C LEU A 144 7.81 -8.03 -8.56
N ALA A 145 7.21 -6.96 -9.10
CA ALA A 145 6.33 -7.04 -10.25
C ALA A 145 7.05 -7.58 -11.49
N LEU A 146 8.20 -7.01 -11.84
CA LEU A 146 8.98 -7.39 -13.03
C LEU A 146 9.66 -8.76 -12.89
N GLU A 147 10.09 -9.12 -11.67
CA GLU A 147 10.78 -10.41 -11.42
C GLU A 147 9.81 -11.59 -11.49
N TYR A 148 8.55 -11.39 -11.13
CA TYR A 148 7.55 -12.46 -11.03
C TYR A 148 6.34 -12.27 -11.95
N ASP A 149 6.43 -11.36 -12.91
CA ASP A 149 5.36 -11.04 -13.88
C ASP A 149 4.01 -10.78 -13.21
N LEU A 150 3.99 -9.85 -12.24
CA LEU A 150 2.82 -9.55 -11.45
C LEU A 150 2.17 -8.23 -11.87
N PRO A 151 0.85 -8.17 -12.02
CA PRO A 151 0.17 -6.92 -12.24
C PRO A 151 0.28 -6.00 -11.03
N VAL A 152 0.54 -4.72 -11.27
CA VAL A 152 0.53 -3.65 -10.27
C VAL A 152 -0.73 -2.82 -10.47
N VAL A 153 -1.63 -2.84 -9.49
CA VAL A 153 -2.85 -2.04 -9.48
C VAL A 153 -2.63 -0.80 -8.62
N PRO A 154 -2.59 0.40 -9.21
CA PRO A 154 -2.47 1.63 -8.46
C PRO A 154 -3.79 1.93 -7.75
N VAL A 155 -3.70 2.41 -6.53
CA VAL A 155 -4.85 2.82 -5.73
C VAL A 155 -4.56 4.18 -5.13
N ALA A 156 -5.48 5.12 -5.29
CA ALA A 156 -5.43 6.36 -4.53
C ALA A 156 -6.46 6.34 -3.40
N HIS A 157 -6.10 6.88 -2.27
CA HIS A 157 -7.04 7.16 -1.20
C HIS A 157 -6.88 8.59 -0.68
N TRP A 158 -7.99 9.14 -0.17
CA TRP A 158 -8.05 10.47 0.42
C TRP A 158 -9.05 10.50 1.57
N GLY A 159 -8.74 11.26 2.64
CA GLY A 159 -9.58 11.37 3.83
C GLY A 159 -9.02 10.65 5.06
N THR A 160 -7.99 9.81 4.94
CA THR A 160 -7.39 9.13 6.10
C THR A 160 -6.61 10.11 6.98
N GLN A 161 -6.10 11.21 6.44
CA GLN A 161 -5.46 12.32 7.16
C GLN A 161 -6.43 13.04 8.10
N ASP A 162 -7.74 12.99 7.81
CA ASP A 162 -8.78 13.61 8.64
C ASP A 162 -9.09 12.72 9.84
N VAL A 163 -8.94 11.40 9.68
CA VAL A 163 -9.04 10.43 10.78
C VAL A 163 -7.81 10.49 11.68
N MET A 164 -6.62 10.49 11.08
CA MET A 164 -5.34 10.58 11.79
C MET A 164 -4.35 11.39 10.95
N PRO A 165 -4.05 12.65 11.33
CA PRO A 165 -3.10 13.48 10.62
C PRO A 165 -1.71 12.83 10.55
N ARG A 166 -0.97 13.17 9.49
CA ARG A 166 0.41 12.69 9.28
C ARG A 166 1.27 12.93 10.52
N TYR A 167 2.02 11.92 10.94
CA TYR A 167 2.87 11.91 12.15
C TYR A 167 2.13 12.04 13.47
N SER A 168 0.81 12.15 13.47
CA SER A 168 -0.01 12.13 14.68
C SER A 168 -0.29 10.68 15.13
N ASN A 169 -0.56 10.53 16.43
CA ASN A 169 -1.16 9.32 17.00
C ASN A 169 -2.58 9.59 17.50
N LYS A 170 -3.11 10.79 17.26
CA LYS A 170 -4.48 11.16 17.68
C LYS A 170 -5.46 10.74 16.61
N ILE A 171 -6.49 10.01 17.01
CA ILE A 171 -7.60 9.59 16.12
C ILE A 171 -8.76 10.54 16.32
N SER A 172 -9.29 11.10 15.23
CA SER A 172 -10.54 11.84 15.21
C SER A 172 -11.69 10.85 15.06
N PHE A 173 -12.55 10.76 16.06
CA PHE A 173 -13.71 9.86 16.06
C PHE A 173 -14.94 10.52 15.44
N PHE A 174 -15.06 11.84 15.54
CA PHE A 174 -16.23 12.59 15.08
C PHE A 174 -15.78 13.89 14.38
N PRO A 175 -16.51 14.29 13.31
CA PRO A 175 -17.56 13.52 12.63
C PRO A 175 -16.98 12.25 11.96
N ARG A 176 -17.85 11.28 11.60
CA ARG A 176 -17.43 10.10 10.84
C ARG A 176 -16.90 10.51 9.48
N HIS A 177 -15.62 10.21 9.22
CA HIS A 177 -14.89 10.67 8.04
C HIS A 177 -15.21 9.85 6.80
N THR A 178 -15.24 10.51 5.64
CA THR A 178 -15.38 9.80 4.35
C THR A 178 -13.99 9.48 3.81
N ILE A 179 -13.74 8.20 3.58
CA ILE A 179 -12.51 7.72 2.94
C ILE A 179 -12.83 7.40 1.48
N HIS A 180 -12.28 8.19 0.60
CA HIS A 180 -12.37 7.98 -0.84
C HIS A 180 -11.30 6.99 -1.26
N ILE A 181 -11.66 5.97 -2.05
CA ILE A 181 -10.76 4.94 -2.57
C ILE A 181 -11.02 4.85 -4.07
N LYS A 182 -10.00 5.16 -4.88
CA LYS A 182 -10.05 5.04 -6.34
C LYS A 182 -9.07 3.98 -6.81
N ILE A 183 -9.56 3.04 -7.63
CA ILE A 183 -8.79 1.94 -8.18
C ILE A 183 -8.47 2.24 -9.64
N GLY A 184 -7.20 2.17 -10.01
CA GLY A 184 -6.75 2.32 -11.39
C GLY A 184 -6.68 0.99 -12.13
N ASP A 185 -6.50 1.09 -13.44
CA ASP A 185 -6.16 -0.06 -14.28
C ASP A 185 -4.75 -0.56 -13.92
N PRO A 186 -4.45 -1.86 -14.11
CA PRO A 186 -3.09 -2.36 -13.96
C PRO A 186 -2.10 -1.52 -14.76
N VAL A 187 -1.00 -1.12 -14.11
CA VAL A 187 0.02 -0.27 -14.74
C VAL A 187 0.72 -1.05 -15.85
N ASP A 188 0.81 -0.47 -17.03
CA ASP A 188 1.58 -1.05 -18.13
C ASP A 188 3.10 -0.92 -17.85
N LEU A 189 3.73 -2.04 -17.57
CA LEU A 189 5.17 -2.17 -17.36
C LEU A 189 5.87 -2.90 -18.51
N SER A 190 5.20 -3.13 -19.63
CA SER A 190 5.72 -3.88 -20.80
C SER A 190 7.04 -3.34 -21.33
N ALA A 191 7.22 -2.02 -21.30
CA ALA A 191 8.48 -1.37 -21.71
C ALA A 191 9.70 -1.76 -20.86
N PHE A 192 9.49 -2.35 -19.67
CA PHE A 192 10.52 -2.75 -18.72
C PHE A 192 10.68 -4.27 -18.58
N THR A 193 9.69 -5.04 -19.06
CA THR A 193 9.66 -6.51 -18.98
C THR A 193 10.75 -7.12 -19.86
N GLY A 194 11.37 -8.22 -19.39
CA GLY A 194 12.42 -8.93 -20.12
C GLY A 194 13.79 -8.21 -20.17
N ARG A 195 13.92 -7.06 -19.52
CA ARG A 195 15.18 -6.32 -19.41
C ARG A 195 15.93 -6.67 -18.13
N PRO A 196 17.27 -6.54 -18.10
CA PRO A 196 18.03 -6.66 -16.86
C PRO A 196 17.53 -5.66 -15.82
N LEU A 197 17.27 -6.12 -14.59
CA LEU A 197 16.73 -5.29 -13.50
C LEU A 197 17.79 -4.33 -12.93
N THR A 198 18.32 -3.47 -13.80
CA THR A 198 19.24 -2.40 -13.40
C THR A 198 18.51 -1.34 -12.57
N ASN A 199 19.28 -0.53 -11.83
CA ASN A 199 18.68 0.56 -11.06
C ASN A 199 17.90 1.55 -11.94
N ALA A 200 18.39 1.86 -13.14
CA ALA A 200 17.74 2.75 -14.10
C ALA A 200 16.37 2.21 -14.54
N ILE A 201 16.29 0.92 -14.88
CA ILE A 201 15.04 0.23 -15.27
C ILE A 201 14.02 0.27 -14.10
N LEU A 202 14.47 -0.07 -12.90
CA LEU A 202 13.62 -0.10 -11.72
C LEU A 202 13.11 1.30 -11.34
N VAL A 203 13.95 2.32 -11.43
CA VAL A 203 13.58 3.71 -11.15
C VAL A 203 12.56 4.20 -12.19
N GLY A 204 12.80 3.95 -13.49
CA GLY A 204 11.88 4.31 -14.56
C GLY A 204 10.50 3.64 -14.40
N ALA A 205 10.48 2.33 -14.17
CA ALA A 205 9.22 1.61 -13.94
C ALA A 205 8.51 2.07 -12.65
N THR A 206 9.26 2.42 -11.59
CA THR A 206 8.67 2.99 -10.37
C THR A 206 8.04 4.35 -10.64
N ALA A 207 8.65 5.19 -11.46
CA ALA A 207 8.08 6.48 -11.84
C ALA A 207 6.70 6.30 -12.49
N VAL A 208 6.55 5.36 -13.42
CA VAL A 208 5.26 5.06 -14.08
C VAL A 208 4.19 4.65 -13.06
N VAL A 209 4.53 3.81 -12.08
CA VAL A 209 3.59 3.43 -11.01
C VAL A 209 3.21 4.64 -10.16
N MET A 210 4.18 5.48 -9.79
CA MET A 210 3.92 6.68 -8.99
C MET A 210 3.10 7.71 -9.77
N ASP A 211 3.29 7.84 -11.08
CA ASP A 211 2.48 8.70 -11.95
C ASP A 211 1.02 8.22 -11.96
N ALA A 212 0.79 6.92 -12.11
CA ALA A 212 -0.55 6.35 -12.08
C ALA A 212 -1.26 6.63 -10.73
N ILE A 213 -0.57 6.46 -9.61
CA ILE A 213 -1.13 6.78 -8.28
C ILE A 213 -1.43 8.29 -8.17
N THR A 214 -0.53 9.14 -8.66
CA THR A 214 -0.70 10.60 -8.61
C THR A 214 -1.91 11.05 -9.42
N HIS A 215 -2.10 10.54 -10.65
CA HIS A 215 -3.26 10.85 -11.48
C HIS A 215 -4.59 10.44 -10.80
N LEU A 216 -4.63 9.26 -10.16
CA LEU A 216 -5.82 8.84 -9.41
C LEU A 216 -6.10 9.78 -8.23
N LEU A 217 -5.05 10.28 -7.58
CA LEU A 217 -5.19 11.20 -6.46
C LEU A 217 -5.60 12.61 -6.92
N GLU A 218 -5.12 13.07 -8.08
CA GLU A 218 -5.60 14.31 -8.73
C GLU A 218 -7.12 14.26 -8.93
N ASP A 219 -7.63 13.14 -9.45
CA ASP A 219 -9.06 12.95 -9.66
C ASP A 219 -9.87 12.97 -8.36
N LEU A 220 -9.32 12.39 -7.27
CA LEU A 220 -9.99 12.38 -5.96
C LEU A 220 -10.00 13.76 -5.31
N ARG A 221 -8.93 14.53 -5.49
CA ARG A 221 -8.78 15.86 -4.90
C ARG A 221 -9.40 16.95 -5.76
N GLY A 222 -9.57 16.72 -7.06
CA GLY A 222 -9.96 17.75 -8.02
C GLY A 222 -8.88 18.82 -8.24
N GLU A 223 -7.64 18.49 -7.99
CA GLU A 223 -6.47 19.37 -8.04
C GLU A 223 -5.37 18.71 -8.89
N LYS A 224 -4.48 19.53 -9.46
CA LYS A 224 -3.29 19.02 -10.14
C LYS A 224 -2.12 18.88 -9.17
N ALA A 225 -1.40 17.77 -9.29
CA ALA A 225 -0.16 17.57 -8.56
C ALA A 225 0.93 18.51 -9.06
N PRO A 226 1.93 18.84 -8.23
CA PRO A 226 3.12 19.56 -8.67
C PRO A 226 3.82 18.83 -9.81
N GLU A 227 4.34 19.56 -10.80
CA GLU A 227 5.07 18.99 -11.94
C GLU A 227 6.29 18.17 -11.48
N ILE A 228 6.97 18.64 -10.43
CA ILE A 228 8.12 17.97 -9.85
C ILE A 228 7.68 17.21 -8.61
N ARG A 229 7.79 15.89 -8.67
CA ARG A 229 7.49 15.03 -7.52
C ARG A 229 8.48 15.26 -6.39
N TRP A 230 7.97 15.38 -5.17
CA TRP A 230 8.78 15.56 -3.98
C TRP A 230 9.82 14.45 -3.81
N ASN A 231 11.07 14.84 -3.65
CA ASN A 231 12.15 13.94 -3.32
C ASN A 231 12.76 14.38 -1.99
N PRO A 232 12.67 13.58 -0.92
CA PRO A 232 13.18 13.94 0.39
C PRO A 232 14.67 14.31 0.41
N ALA A 233 15.47 13.72 -0.48
CA ALA A 233 16.91 14.01 -0.57
C ALA A 233 17.19 15.46 -0.97
N ASP A 234 16.35 16.06 -1.82
CA ASP A 234 16.50 17.43 -2.30
C ASP A 234 16.16 18.47 -1.21
N HIS A 235 15.55 18.02 -0.11
CA HIS A 235 15.12 18.83 1.03
C HIS A 235 15.86 18.48 2.33
N ASN A 236 16.98 17.76 2.27
CA ASN A 236 17.74 17.28 3.44
C ASN A 236 16.89 16.46 4.44
N GLN A 237 15.88 15.78 3.94
CA GLN A 237 14.98 14.96 4.76
C GLN A 237 15.38 13.48 4.69
N ASN A 238 15.26 12.79 5.82
CA ASN A 238 15.44 11.34 5.84
C ASN A 238 14.34 10.66 5.05
N GLU A 239 14.67 9.69 4.20
CA GLU A 239 13.69 8.92 3.43
C GLU A 239 12.75 8.05 4.31
N THR A 240 13.11 7.80 5.55
CA THR A 240 12.35 6.95 6.48
C THR A 240 12.36 7.51 7.89
N GLY A 241 11.33 7.17 8.69
CA GLY A 241 11.20 7.64 10.07
C GLY A 241 10.35 8.89 10.19
N LYS A 242 10.39 9.52 11.36
CA LYS A 242 9.85 10.87 11.59
C LYS A 242 10.91 11.91 11.20
N PHE A 243 10.50 13.15 10.98
CA PHE A 243 11.43 14.28 10.87
C PHE A 243 12.33 14.36 12.08
#